data_0b65258a649ce0a8b2e463324219db6c
#
_entry.id   0b65258a649ce0a8b2e463324219db6c
#
_cell.length_a   1.000
_cell.length_b   1.000
_cell.length_c   1.000
_cell.angle_alpha   90.00
_cell.angle_beta   90.00
_cell.angle_gamma   90.00
#
_symmetry.space_group_name_H-M   'P 1'
#
loop_
_entity.id
_entity.type
_entity.pdbx_description
1 polymer ?
#
loop_
_entity_poly.entity_id
_entity_poly.type
_entity_poly.pdbx_seq_one_letter_code
_entity_poly.pdbx_strand_id
1 'polypeptide(L)'
;LIGVYSKDIMQIVAETVINLGIKRAMIVHSYDGLDEISIFEKTHVLEIIGPSIKQYNINPNDYFENKDKINDIIVSSAKDSLELMNLVFDNIDGPMTKISLINAAALVYLSGIEDNMGDALKCCKEVLASKKVKQRFSDLIELTKSFE
;
A
#
# COMPACT_ATOMS: atom_id res chain seq x y z
N LEU A 1 -1.36 1.77 8.15
CA LEU A 1 -1.60 2.54 6.94
C LEU A 1 -3.11 2.73 6.78
N ILE A 2 -3.56 3.96 6.60
CA ILE A 2 -4.98 4.33 6.44
C ILE A 2 -5.07 5.28 5.25
N GLY A 3 -5.79 4.86 4.22
CA GLY A 3 -6.12 5.70 3.10
C GLY A 3 -7.41 6.48 3.34
N VAL A 4 -7.45 7.70 2.85
CA VAL A 4 -8.61 8.57 2.95
C VAL A 4 -8.97 9.18 1.60
N TYR A 5 -10.27 9.32 1.33
CA TYR A 5 -10.78 9.79 0.05
C TYR A 5 -10.59 11.31 -0.18
N SER A 6 -10.25 12.07 0.86
CA SER A 6 -10.03 13.51 0.79
C SER A 6 -8.90 13.96 1.70
N LYS A 7 -8.10 14.91 1.21
CA LYS A 7 -7.06 15.55 2.00
C LYS A 7 -7.61 16.25 3.24
N ASP A 8 -8.82 16.79 3.16
CA ASP A 8 -9.43 17.60 4.23
C ASP A 8 -9.69 16.80 5.51
N ILE A 9 -9.90 15.48 5.38
CA ILE A 9 -10.14 14.62 6.54
C ILE A 9 -8.87 13.98 7.12
N MET A 10 -7.71 14.14 6.47
CA MET A 10 -6.46 13.52 6.91
C MET A 10 -6.12 13.91 8.36
N GLN A 11 -6.24 15.19 8.71
CA GLN A 11 -5.89 15.70 10.03
C GLN A 11 -6.78 15.10 11.13
N ILE A 12 -8.10 15.08 10.93
CA ILE A 12 -9.04 14.54 11.92
C ILE A 12 -8.84 13.03 12.10
N VAL A 13 -8.51 12.30 11.02
CA VAL A 13 -8.19 10.87 11.11
C VAL A 13 -6.88 10.65 11.88
N ALA A 14 -5.84 11.46 11.62
CA ALA A 14 -4.57 11.36 12.34
C ALA A 14 -4.74 11.63 13.85
N GLU A 15 -5.47 12.67 14.23
CA GLU A 15 -5.79 12.98 15.63
C GLU A 15 -6.59 11.87 16.29
N THR A 16 -7.56 11.30 15.59
CA THR A 16 -8.35 10.16 16.08
C THR A 16 -7.45 8.95 16.35
N VAL A 17 -6.54 8.63 15.43
CA VAL A 17 -5.59 7.50 15.55
C VAL A 17 -4.69 7.69 16.78
N ILE A 18 -4.21 8.92 17.03
CA ILE A 18 -3.42 9.26 18.23
C ILE A 18 -4.26 9.07 19.50
N ASN A 19 -5.49 9.56 19.50
CA ASN A 19 -6.41 9.45 20.66
C ASN A 19 -6.77 7.99 20.98
N LEU A 20 -6.77 7.10 19.98
CA LEU A 20 -6.92 5.65 20.14
C LEU A 20 -5.65 4.97 20.68
N GLY A 21 -4.57 5.72 20.91
CA GLY A 21 -3.32 5.21 21.47
C GLY A 21 -2.40 4.52 20.46
N ILE A 22 -2.66 4.66 19.16
CA ILE A 22 -1.80 4.10 18.12
C ILE A 22 -0.53 4.95 18.00
N LYS A 23 0.62 4.28 18.09
CA LYS A 23 1.93 4.95 18.18
C LYS A 23 2.62 5.16 16.84
N ARG A 24 2.28 4.37 15.82
CA ARG A 24 2.82 4.51 14.46
C ARG A 24 1.72 4.27 13.43
N ALA A 25 1.53 5.23 12.55
CA ALA A 25 0.59 5.13 11.43
C ALA A 25 1.00 6.07 10.31
N MET A 26 0.51 5.80 9.11
CA MET A 26 0.46 6.75 7.99
C MET A 26 -0.99 6.94 7.58
N ILE A 27 -1.42 8.20 7.47
CA ILE A 27 -2.66 8.59 6.81
C ILE A 27 -2.27 9.10 5.44
N VAL A 28 -2.86 8.56 4.38
CA VAL A 28 -2.45 8.84 3.01
C VAL A 28 -3.62 9.25 2.12
N HIS A 29 -3.35 10.15 1.18
CA HIS A 29 -4.26 10.59 0.14
C HIS A 29 -3.45 11.03 -1.07
N SER A 30 -3.70 10.42 -2.23
CA SER A 30 -2.96 10.75 -3.45
C SER A 30 -3.54 11.94 -4.20
N TYR A 31 -2.71 12.64 -4.96
CA TYR A 31 -3.11 13.76 -5.83
C TYR A 31 -4.03 13.34 -6.97
N ASP A 32 -4.00 12.06 -7.37
CA ASP A 32 -4.91 11.47 -8.36
C ASP A 32 -6.25 11.00 -7.77
N GLY A 33 -6.44 11.17 -6.46
CA GLY A 33 -7.68 10.84 -5.75
C GLY A 33 -7.71 9.45 -5.14
N LEU A 34 -6.67 8.63 -5.31
CA LEU A 34 -6.60 7.33 -4.66
C LEU A 34 -6.41 7.51 -3.13
N ASP A 35 -7.09 6.67 -2.38
CA ASP A 35 -6.95 6.50 -0.93
C ASP A 35 -5.82 5.50 -0.58
N GLU A 36 -4.76 5.49 -1.39
CA GLU A 36 -3.57 4.66 -1.28
C GLU A 36 -2.31 5.46 -1.63
N ILE A 37 -1.13 4.88 -1.39
CA ILE A 37 0.11 5.41 -1.96
C ILE A 37 0.11 5.10 -3.45
N SER A 38 -0.05 6.15 -4.27
CA SER A 38 -0.11 6.03 -5.72
C SER A 38 1.27 5.84 -6.33
N ILE A 39 1.28 5.19 -7.50
CA ILE A 39 2.43 5.14 -8.39
C ILE A 39 2.32 6.14 -9.55
N PHE A 40 1.17 6.79 -9.73
CA PHE A 40 0.90 7.68 -10.86
C PHE A 40 1.15 9.15 -10.49
N GLU A 41 0.83 9.53 -9.25
CA GLU A 41 0.97 10.88 -8.74
C GLU A 41 1.56 10.88 -7.32
N LYS A 42 1.97 12.04 -6.84
CA LYS A 42 2.43 12.22 -5.46
C LYS A 42 1.31 11.87 -4.47
N THR A 43 1.70 11.38 -3.31
CA THR A 43 0.78 11.06 -2.23
C THR A 43 1.08 11.92 -1.01
N HIS A 44 0.07 12.62 -0.49
CA HIS A 44 0.15 13.28 0.81
C HIS A 44 0.25 12.25 1.92
N VAL A 45 1.12 12.48 2.88
CA VAL A 45 1.32 11.63 4.05
C VAL A 45 1.28 12.46 5.32
N LEU A 46 0.48 12.02 6.29
CA LEU A 46 0.61 12.38 7.69
C LEU A 46 1.13 11.13 8.42
N GLU A 47 2.40 11.16 8.80
CA GLU A 47 3.03 10.07 9.55
C GLU A 47 2.98 10.36 11.04
N ILE A 48 2.41 9.43 11.79
CA ILE A 48 2.28 9.48 13.24
C ILE A 48 3.45 8.71 13.85
N ILE A 49 4.20 9.38 14.74
CA ILE A 49 5.28 8.81 15.53
C ILE A 49 5.07 9.24 16.98
N GLY A 50 4.52 8.36 17.79
CA GLY A 50 4.07 8.70 19.14
C GLY A 50 3.01 9.81 19.10
N PRO A 51 3.20 10.95 19.80
CA PRO A 51 2.26 12.06 19.78
C PRO A 51 2.48 13.04 18.60
N SER A 52 3.52 12.83 17.80
CA SER A 52 3.93 13.76 16.74
C SER A 52 3.38 13.36 15.39
N ILE A 53 2.97 14.37 14.61
CA ILE A 53 2.56 14.19 13.21
C ILE A 53 3.62 14.87 12.32
N LYS A 54 4.21 14.10 11.41
CA LYS A 54 5.10 14.59 10.36
C LYS A 54 4.35 14.60 9.05
N GLN A 55 4.37 15.74 8.35
CA GLN A 55 3.75 15.89 7.03
C GLN A 55 4.81 15.91 5.93
N TYR A 56 4.59 15.12 4.87
CA TYR A 56 5.42 15.11 3.67
C TYR A 56 4.65 14.51 2.47
N ASN A 57 5.32 14.44 1.33
CA ASN A 57 4.79 13.74 0.16
C ASN A 57 5.71 12.57 -0.20
N ILE A 58 5.11 11.46 -0.60
CA ILE A 58 5.80 10.38 -1.31
C ILE A 58 5.71 10.69 -2.80
N ASN A 59 6.87 10.69 -3.48
CA ASN A 59 6.95 10.83 -4.93
C ASN A 59 7.21 9.45 -5.55
N PRO A 60 6.32 8.91 -6.39
CA PRO A 60 6.51 7.58 -6.98
C PRO A 60 7.78 7.47 -7.83
N ASN A 61 8.26 8.56 -8.41
CA ASN A 61 9.49 8.58 -9.22
C ASN A 61 10.76 8.30 -8.40
N ASP A 62 10.69 8.36 -7.07
CA ASP A 62 11.80 7.97 -6.19
C ASP A 62 11.94 6.44 -6.07
N TYR A 63 10.93 5.68 -6.52
CA TYR A 63 10.82 4.23 -6.36
C TYR A 63 10.66 3.45 -7.66
N PHE A 64 10.04 4.06 -8.68
CA PHE A 64 9.73 3.42 -9.97
C PHE A 64 9.97 4.36 -11.14
N GLU A 65 10.44 3.79 -12.25
CA GLU A 65 10.34 4.46 -13.55
C GLU A 65 8.87 4.40 -13.99
N ASN A 66 8.21 5.57 -13.97
CA ASN A 66 6.76 5.59 -14.17
C ASN A 66 6.39 5.91 -15.61
N LYS A 67 5.73 4.94 -16.28
CA LYS A 67 5.08 5.09 -17.58
C LYS A 67 3.64 4.60 -17.55
N ASP A 68 3.20 4.13 -16.39
CA ASP A 68 1.89 3.50 -16.19
C ASP A 68 0.79 4.58 -16.07
N LYS A 69 -0.45 4.22 -16.38
CA LYS A 69 -1.61 5.10 -16.29
C LYS A 69 -2.61 4.54 -15.29
N ILE A 70 -3.35 5.42 -14.60
CA ILE A 70 -4.37 5.02 -13.64
C ILE A 70 -5.43 4.09 -14.23
N ASN A 71 -5.76 4.26 -15.52
CA ASN A 71 -6.71 3.39 -16.21
C ASN A 71 -6.26 1.92 -16.29
N ASP A 72 -4.95 1.65 -16.14
CA ASP A 72 -4.40 0.30 -16.22
C ASP A 72 -4.68 -0.54 -14.95
N ILE A 73 -5.21 0.09 -13.90
CA ILE A 73 -5.63 -0.59 -12.66
C ILE A 73 -7.13 -0.60 -12.42
N ILE A 74 -7.92 0.03 -13.32
CA ILE A 74 -9.36 0.05 -13.20
C ILE A 74 -9.93 -1.31 -13.61
N VAL A 75 -10.77 -1.88 -12.74
CA VAL A 75 -11.46 -3.14 -12.98
C VAL A 75 -12.97 -2.94 -12.97
N SER A 76 -13.70 -3.74 -13.75
CA SER A 76 -15.16 -3.66 -13.88
C SER A 76 -15.89 -4.83 -13.20
N SER A 77 -15.17 -5.88 -12.81
CA SER A 77 -15.74 -7.06 -12.19
C SER A 77 -14.81 -7.71 -11.17
N ALA A 78 -15.36 -8.54 -10.28
CA ALA A 78 -14.57 -9.34 -9.37
C ALA A 78 -13.62 -10.30 -10.11
N LYS A 79 -14.02 -10.78 -11.30
CA LYS A 79 -13.18 -11.62 -12.14
C LYS A 79 -11.95 -10.86 -12.63
N ASP A 80 -12.12 -9.64 -13.15
CA ASP A 80 -11.02 -8.81 -13.62
C ASP A 80 -10.06 -8.49 -12.46
N SER A 81 -10.61 -8.20 -11.26
CA SER A 81 -9.83 -7.97 -10.05
C SER A 81 -8.99 -9.20 -9.68
N LEU A 82 -9.56 -10.40 -9.76
CA LEU A 82 -8.83 -11.65 -9.50
C LEU A 82 -7.73 -11.89 -10.53
N GLU A 83 -7.97 -11.57 -11.80
CA GLU A 83 -6.95 -11.68 -12.84
C GLU A 83 -5.76 -10.76 -12.56
N LEU A 84 -6.00 -9.48 -12.22
CA LEU A 84 -4.94 -8.55 -11.82
C LEU A 84 -4.21 -8.99 -10.54
N MET A 85 -4.94 -9.50 -9.54
CA MET A 85 -4.34 -10.04 -8.32
C MET A 85 -3.39 -11.22 -8.62
N ASN A 86 -3.77 -12.11 -9.55
CA ASN A 86 -2.91 -13.22 -9.96
C ASN A 86 -1.63 -12.74 -10.66
N LEU A 87 -1.70 -11.66 -11.45
CA LEU A 87 -0.49 -11.06 -12.04
C LEU A 87 0.48 -10.58 -10.94
N VAL A 88 -0.04 -9.94 -9.88
CA VAL A 88 0.77 -9.54 -8.72
C VAL A 88 1.42 -10.76 -8.07
N PHE A 89 0.66 -11.81 -7.77
CA PHE A 89 1.18 -13.02 -7.13
C PHE A 89 2.20 -13.78 -8.00
N ASP A 90 2.07 -13.67 -9.30
CA ASP A 90 3.03 -14.23 -10.25
C ASP A 90 4.25 -13.34 -10.48
N ASN A 91 4.31 -12.19 -9.78
CA ASN A 91 5.39 -11.21 -9.85
C ASN A 91 5.59 -10.67 -11.27
N ILE A 92 4.50 -10.47 -11.99
CA ILE A 92 4.53 -9.86 -13.33
C ILE A 92 4.68 -8.34 -13.14
N ASP A 93 5.67 -7.74 -13.79
CA ASP A 93 5.85 -6.30 -13.74
C ASP A 93 4.66 -5.57 -14.36
N GLY A 94 4.19 -4.53 -13.67
CA GLY A 94 3.04 -3.74 -14.09
C GLY A 94 2.50 -2.87 -12.97
N PRO A 95 1.52 -2.00 -13.28
CA PRO A 95 1.02 -1.02 -12.33
C PRO A 95 0.41 -1.64 -11.06
N MET A 96 -0.33 -2.75 -11.19
CA MET A 96 -0.90 -3.44 -10.02
C MET A 96 0.19 -4.00 -9.09
N THR A 97 1.26 -4.54 -9.64
CA THR A 97 2.39 -5.04 -8.84
C THR A 97 3.12 -3.90 -8.16
N LYS A 98 3.36 -2.80 -8.86
CA LYS A 98 4.04 -1.62 -8.30
C LYS A 98 3.24 -0.96 -7.18
N ILE A 99 1.92 -0.73 -7.38
CA ILE A 99 1.07 -0.13 -6.35
C ILE A 99 0.92 -1.04 -5.12
N SER A 100 0.79 -2.35 -5.33
CA SER A 100 0.76 -3.32 -4.23
C SER A 100 2.07 -3.32 -3.43
N LEU A 101 3.22 -3.27 -4.13
CA LEU A 101 4.53 -3.27 -3.49
C LEU A 101 4.79 -2.01 -2.67
N ILE A 102 4.42 -0.81 -3.14
CA ILE A 102 4.70 0.42 -2.39
C ILE A 102 3.82 0.53 -1.15
N ASN A 103 2.56 0.10 -1.23
CA ASN A 103 1.67 0.07 -0.08
C ASN A 103 2.08 -1.02 0.93
N ALA A 104 2.52 -2.19 0.47
CA ALA A 104 3.13 -3.21 1.33
C ALA A 104 4.42 -2.70 2.00
N ALA A 105 5.27 -1.98 1.27
CA ALA A 105 6.48 -1.38 1.82
C ALA A 105 6.18 -0.39 2.95
N ALA A 106 5.12 0.41 2.82
CA ALA A 106 4.68 1.30 3.90
C ALA A 106 4.30 0.51 5.17
N LEU A 107 3.67 -0.65 5.04
CA LEU A 107 3.35 -1.51 6.19
C LEU A 107 4.61 -2.12 6.82
N VAL A 108 5.57 -2.58 6.01
CA VAL A 108 6.86 -3.10 6.49
C VAL A 108 7.64 -2.01 7.23
N TYR A 109 7.72 -0.80 6.68
CA TYR A 109 8.32 0.36 7.33
C TYR A 109 7.61 0.73 8.65
N LEU A 110 6.28 0.81 8.65
CA LEU A 110 5.50 1.12 9.84
C LEU A 110 5.63 0.06 10.95
N SER A 111 5.84 -1.20 10.58
CA SER A 111 6.06 -2.29 11.55
C SER A 111 7.45 -2.24 12.21
N GLY A 112 8.38 -1.43 11.67
CA GLY A 112 9.75 -1.34 12.15
C GLY A 112 10.65 -2.51 11.74
N ILE A 113 10.24 -3.29 10.74
CA ILE A 113 11.10 -4.33 10.13
C ILE A 113 12.21 -3.66 9.34
N GLU A 114 11.90 -2.56 8.67
CA GLU A 114 12.87 -1.75 7.94
C GLU A 114 12.79 -0.28 8.38
N ASP A 115 13.93 0.41 8.33
CA ASP A 115 14.05 1.78 8.82
C ASP A 115 13.65 2.85 7.82
N ASN A 116 13.46 2.48 6.55
CA ASN A 116 13.05 3.39 5.48
C ASN A 116 12.25 2.67 4.40
N MET A 117 11.52 3.47 3.61
CA MET A 117 10.64 2.97 2.54
C MET A 117 11.40 2.25 1.41
N GLY A 118 12.64 2.64 1.11
CA GLY A 118 13.44 2.02 0.04
C GLY A 118 13.82 0.59 0.38
N ASP A 119 14.34 0.35 1.58
CA ASP A 119 14.70 -0.99 2.05
C ASP A 119 13.44 -1.84 2.26
N ALA A 120 12.34 -1.25 2.77
CA ALA A 120 11.05 -1.91 2.89
C ALA A 120 10.53 -2.37 1.52
N LEU A 121 10.64 -1.55 0.48
CA LEU A 121 10.25 -1.92 -0.87
C LEU A 121 11.12 -3.07 -1.43
N LYS A 122 12.42 -3.04 -1.17
CA LYS A 122 13.33 -4.14 -1.55
C LYS A 122 12.93 -5.44 -0.87
N CYS A 123 12.67 -5.41 0.44
CA CYS A 123 12.18 -6.56 1.19
C CYS A 123 10.88 -7.11 0.58
N CYS A 124 9.90 -6.25 0.27
CA CYS A 124 8.64 -6.66 -0.36
C CYS A 124 8.86 -7.32 -1.74
N LYS A 125 9.76 -6.77 -2.58
CA LYS A 125 10.09 -7.36 -3.88
C LYS A 125 10.70 -8.77 -3.73
N GLU A 126 11.59 -8.98 -2.78
CA GLU A 126 12.19 -10.29 -2.50
C GLU A 126 11.15 -11.31 -2.01
N VAL A 127 10.25 -10.89 -1.11
CA VAL A 127 9.15 -11.75 -0.62
C VAL A 127 8.20 -12.13 -1.74
N LEU A 128 7.81 -11.17 -2.60
CA LEU A 128 6.94 -11.44 -3.73
C LEU A 128 7.59 -12.41 -4.73
N ALA A 129 8.87 -12.19 -5.07
CA ALA A 129 9.64 -13.06 -5.95
C ALA A 129 9.77 -14.49 -5.41
N SER A 130 9.75 -14.69 -4.10
CA SER A 130 9.81 -16.00 -3.45
C SER A 130 8.54 -16.84 -3.62
N LYS A 131 7.45 -16.26 -4.17
CA LYS A 131 6.12 -16.89 -4.33
C LYS A 131 5.40 -17.25 -3.01
N LYS A 132 5.95 -16.89 -1.86
CA LYS A 132 5.35 -17.16 -0.55
C LYS A 132 4.01 -16.42 -0.34
N VAL A 133 3.84 -15.27 -0.99
CA VAL A 133 2.59 -14.48 -0.95
C VAL A 133 1.44 -15.29 -1.57
N LYS A 134 1.68 -15.91 -2.73
CA LYS A 134 0.67 -16.75 -3.40
C LYS A 134 0.25 -17.95 -2.54
N GLN A 135 1.22 -18.59 -1.88
CA GLN A 135 0.93 -19.70 -0.97
C GLN A 135 0.08 -19.22 0.22
N ARG A 136 0.43 -18.10 0.85
CA ARG A 136 -0.35 -17.51 1.95
C ARG A 136 -1.78 -17.18 1.56
N PHE A 137 -1.98 -16.68 0.35
CA PHE A 137 -3.33 -16.42 -0.16
C PHE A 137 -4.13 -17.70 -0.33
N SER A 138 -3.52 -18.78 -0.83
CA SER A 138 -4.17 -20.09 -0.91
C SER A 138 -4.53 -20.65 0.47
N ASP A 139 -3.60 -20.56 1.44
CA ASP A 139 -3.83 -20.98 2.82
C ASP A 139 -5.01 -20.21 3.45
N LEU A 140 -5.12 -18.89 3.17
CA LEU A 140 -6.23 -18.07 3.64
C LEU A 140 -7.57 -18.51 3.05
N ILE A 141 -7.61 -18.81 1.75
CA ILE A 141 -8.82 -19.33 1.09
C ILE A 141 -9.26 -20.67 1.70
N GLU A 142 -8.32 -21.57 1.94
CA GLU A 142 -8.63 -22.87 2.58
C GLU A 142 -9.15 -22.65 4.01
N LEU A 143 -8.52 -21.78 4.77
CA LEU A 143 -8.97 -21.46 6.12
C LEU A 143 -10.40 -20.88 6.12
N THR A 144 -10.70 -19.93 5.23
CA THR A 144 -12.04 -19.33 5.18
C THR A 144 -13.12 -20.34 4.84
N LYS A 145 -12.84 -21.29 3.94
CA LYS A 145 -13.77 -22.38 3.58
C LYS A 145 -14.00 -23.36 4.72
N SER A 146 -13.07 -23.46 5.67
CA SER A 146 -13.24 -24.37 6.81
C SER A 146 -14.28 -23.93 7.83
N PHE A 147 -14.81 -22.69 7.72
CA PHE A 147 -15.87 -22.13 8.57
C PHE A 147 -17.28 -22.29 7.98
N GLU A 148 -17.38 -22.79 6.75
CA GLU A 148 -18.66 -23.14 6.09
C GLU A 148 -19.08 -24.56 6.46
#